data_78923e0ff32dfa920e35628cd4c36293
#
_entry.id   78923e0ff32dfa920e35628cd4c36293
#
_cell.length_a   1.000
_cell.length_b   1.000
_cell.length_c   1.000
_cell.angle_alpha   90.00
_cell.angle_beta   90.00
_cell.angle_gamma   90.00
#
_symmetry.space_group_name_H-M   'P 1'
#
loop_
_entity.id
_entity.type
_entity.pdbx_description
1 polymer ?
#
loop_
_entity_poly.entity_id
_entity_poly.type
_entity_poly.pdbx_seq_one_letter_code
_entity_poly.pdbx_strand_id
1 'polypeptide(L)'
;MSSRTGIPARTAIVTGGASGIGSAIARRLADDGALVAIFDLDGAEAAAAAIETTGGRAIGRSVDVADRAAIDAGVAEVRARLGKPTILVNSAGVTIAGPFLDITAEIWNRVLAVNLTGTFDCCQAVLPDMIDEGWGRIVNISSSSMHSGVPGMAAYVSSKAGVVGLTKVLALEYGRKGITVNTIPPGFIETPMMRESLRRGVFDLDKQVAATPVGRIGQPEDIAATCAFLVSAEAGYITGQVIGVNGGRNT
;
A
#
# COMPACT_ATOMS: atom_id res chain seq x y z
N MET A 1 -5.75 -27.28 -8.42
CA MET A 1 -5.58 -26.89 -6.99
C MET A 1 -6.48 -25.68 -6.75
N SER A 2 -7.46 -25.79 -5.86
CA SER A 2 -8.38 -24.68 -5.53
C SER A 2 -7.57 -23.54 -4.92
N SER A 3 -7.73 -22.30 -5.41
CA SER A 3 -7.08 -21.12 -4.85
C SER A 3 -7.47 -21.00 -3.37
N ARG A 4 -6.47 -20.91 -2.48
CA ARG A 4 -6.65 -20.88 -1.02
C ARG A 4 -7.41 -19.67 -0.48
N THR A 5 -7.66 -18.63 -1.28
CA THR A 5 -8.17 -17.33 -0.79
C THR A 5 -9.38 -16.79 -1.55
N GLY A 6 -9.89 -17.51 -2.57
CA GLY A 6 -11.10 -17.08 -3.29
C GLY A 6 -10.99 -15.70 -3.96
N ILE A 7 -9.80 -15.33 -4.48
CA ILE A 7 -9.61 -14.18 -5.36
C ILE A 7 -9.63 -14.70 -6.82
N PRO A 8 -10.80 -14.96 -7.44
CA PRO A 8 -10.82 -15.46 -8.79
C PRO A 8 -10.49 -14.32 -9.75
N ALA A 9 -9.41 -14.45 -10.53
CA ALA A 9 -9.04 -13.64 -11.71
C ALA A 9 -9.39 -12.13 -11.64
N ARG A 10 -9.33 -11.52 -10.44
CA ARG A 10 -9.59 -10.10 -10.24
C ARG A 10 -8.36 -9.27 -10.57
N THR A 11 -8.57 -8.11 -11.15
CA THR A 11 -7.48 -7.18 -11.46
C THR A 11 -7.15 -6.32 -10.25
N ALA A 12 -5.87 -6.36 -9.86
CA ALA A 12 -5.31 -5.61 -8.74
C ALA A 12 -4.28 -4.60 -9.24
N ILE A 13 -4.35 -3.36 -8.74
CA ILE A 13 -3.27 -2.36 -8.88
C ILE A 13 -2.55 -2.26 -7.55
N VAL A 14 -1.22 -2.35 -7.57
CA VAL A 14 -0.35 -2.15 -6.41
C VAL A 14 0.61 -1.01 -6.70
N THR A 15 0.45 0.12 -6.02
CA THR A 15 1.39 1.25 -6.13
C THR A 15 2.60 1.02 -5.22
N GLY A 16 3.78 1.47 -5.63
CA GLY A 16 5.04 1.14 -4.93
C GLY A 16 5.34 -0.36 -4.96
N GLY A 17 4.88 -1.05 -6.01
CA GLY A 17 4.89 -2.51 -6.10
C GLY A 17 6.20 -3.13 -6.56
N ALA A 18 7.21 -2.34 -6.91
CA ALA A 18 8.50 -2.86 -7.35
C ALA A 18 9.43 -3.26 -6.19
N SER A 19 9.16 -2.81 -4.96
CA SER A 19 10.04 -3.07 -3.82
C SER A 19 9.30 -3.24 -2.50
N GLY A 20 9.99 -3.77 -1.48
CA GLY A 20 9.53 -3.81 -0.10
C GLY A 20 8.15 -4.42 0.10
N ILE A 21 7.29 -3.72 0.86
CA ILE A 21 5.93 -4.15 1.19
C ILE A 21 5.08 -4.32 -0.07
N GLY A 22 5.11 -3.33 -0.99
CA GLY A 22 4.32 -3.40 -2.23
C GLY A 22 4.66 -4.60 -3.09
N SER A 23 5.96 -4.91 -3.23
CA SER A 23 6.42 -6.08 -4.00
C SER A 23 5.98 -7.41 -3.37
N ALA A 24 6.04 -7.53 -2.05
CA ALA A 24 5.55 -8.73 -1.35
C ALA A 24 4.03 -8.89 -1.53
N ILE A 25 3.27 -7.78 -1.46
CA ILE A 25 1.83 -7.80 -1.72
C ILE A 25 1.54 -8.20 -3.17
N ALA A 26 2.22 -7.58 -4.15
CA ALA A 26 2.01 -7.87 -5.57
C ALA A 26 2.23 -9.36 -5.88
N ARG A 27 3.34 -9.93 -5.39
CA ARG A 27 3.63 -11.37 -5.51
C ARG A 27 2.55 -12.22 -4.86
N ARG A 28 2.19 -11.92 -3.62
CA ARG A 28 1.18 -12.69 -2.90
C ARG A 28 -0.17 -12.68 -3.62
N LEU A 29 -0.62 -11.53 -4.12
CA LEU A 29 -1.89 -11.44 -4.85
C LEU A 29 -1.84 -12.24 -6.18
N ALA A 30 -0.71 -12.22 -6.88
CA ALA A 30 -0.51 -13.02 -8.08
C ALA A 30 -0.54 -14.53 -7.77
N ASP A 31 0.12 -14.96 -6.70
CA ASP A 31 0.11 -16.36 -6.22
C ASP A 31 -1.31 -16.82 -5.82
N ASP A 32 -2.13 -15.89 -5.32
CA ASP A 32 -3.53 -16.13 -4.98
C ASP A 32 -4.47 -16.07 -6.22
N GLY A 33 -3.93 -15.80 -7.43
CA GLY A 33 -4.63 -15.85 -8.71
C GLY A 33 -5.12 -14.51 -9.25
N ALA A 34 -4.76 -13.39 -8.65
CA ALA A 34 -5.08 -12.06 -9.19
C ALA A 34 -4.25 -11.73 -10.45
N LEU A 35 -4.81 -10.87 -11.30
CA LEU A 35 -4.09 -10.21 -12.39
C LEU A 35 -3.51 -8.91 -11.82
N VAL A 36 -2.18 -8.78 -11.75
CA VAL A 36 -1.53 -7.71 -10.99
C VAL A 36 -0.95 -6.65 -11.92
N ALA A 37 -1.29 -5.40 -11.69
CA ALA A 37 -0.60 -4.25 -12.26
C ALA A 37 0.28 -3.61 -11.19
N ILE A 38 1.57 -3.48 -11.47
CA ILE A 38 2.55 -2.82 -10.61
C ILE A 38 2.76 -1.40 -11.11
N PHE A 39 2.46 -0.41 -10.26
CA PHE A 39 2.79 0.99 -10.48
C PHE A 39 3.96 1.37 -9.57
N ASP A 40 5.05 1.81 -10.16
CA ASP A 40 6.20 2.32 -9.42
C ASP A 40 6.94 3.36 -10.30
N LEU A 41 7.77 4.19 -9.72
CA LEU A 41 8.63 5.09 -10.50
C LEU A 41 9.67 4.30 -11.29
N ASP A 42 10.27 3.30 -10.64
CA ASP A 42 11.36 2.50 -11.16
C ASP A 42 11.12 1.01 -10.93
N GLY A 43 11.55 0.17 -11.88
CA GLY A 43 11.59 -1.28 -11.71
C GLY A 43 10.24 -2.00 -11.81
N ALA A 44 9.15 -1.31 -12.17
CA ALA A 44 7.82 -1.92 -12.25
C ALA A 44 7.76 -3.07 -13.26
N GLU A 45 8.34 -2.91 -14.45
CA GLU A 45 8.39 -3.94 -15.50
C GLU A 45 9.21 -5.17 -15.05
N ALA A 46 10.35 -4.94 -14.40
CA ALA A 46 11.19 -6.02 -13.90
C ALA A 46 10.49 -6.81 -12.78
N ALA A 47 9.76 -6.11 -11.89
CA ALA A 47 8.97 -6.75 -10.84
C ALA A 47 7.81 -7.57 -11.41
N ALA A 48 7.14 -7.07 -12.45
CA ALA A 48 6.09 -7.81 -13.15
C ALA A 48 6.65 -9.06 -13.85
N ALA A 49 7.77 -8.93 -14.57
CA ALA A 49 8.44 -10.08 -15.20
C ALA A 49 8.85 -11.15 -14.18
N ALA A 50 9.30 -10.75 -12.98
CA ALA A 50 9.60 -11.70 -11.91
C ALA A 50 8.37 -12.49 -11.44
N ILE A 51 7.19 -11.88 -11.39
CA ILE A 51 5.93 -12.57 -11.09
C ILE A 51 5.57 -13.56 -12.22
N GLU A 52 5.74 -13.15 -13.48
CA GLU A 52 5.44 -14.02 -14.63
C GLU A 52 6.33 -15.26 -14.68
N THR A 53 7.61 -15.15 -14.25
CA THR A 53 8.52 -16.31 -14.18
C THR A 53 8.07 -17.38 -13.18
N THR A 54 7.25 -17.01 -12.19
CA THR A 54 6.66 -17.95 -11.21
C THR A 54 5.26 -18.44 -11.59
N GLY A 55 4.78 -18.08 -12.80
CA GLY A 55 3.48 -18.50 -13.33
C GLY A 55 2.32 -17.55 -12.97
N GLY A 56 2.58 -16.43 -12.32
CA GLY A 56 1.60 -15.36 -12.11
C GLY A 56 1.35 -14.57 -13.39
N ARG A 57 0.34 -13.69 -13.36
CA ARG A 57 0.05 -12.74 -14.45
C ARG A 57 0.21 -11.31 -13.95
N ALA A 58 1.17 -10.59 -14.50
CA ALA A 58 1.45 -9.22 -14.09
C ALA A 58 1.83 -8.31 -15.25
N ILE A 59 1.59 -7.02 -15.09
CA ILE A 59 2.16 -5.96 -15.93
C ILE A 59 2.82 -4.91 -15.04
N GLY A 60 3.92 -4.34 -15.50
CA GLY A 60 4.59 -3.22 -14.86
C GLY A 60 4.36 -1.93 -15.65
N ARG A 61 4.20 -0.82 -14.93
CA ARG A 61 4.09 0.50 -15.52
C ARG A 61 4.82 1.53 -14.67
N SER A 62 5.69 2.33 -15.30
CA SER A 62 6.26 3.49 -14.63
C SER A 62 5.17 4.55 -14.42
N VAL A 63 4.85 4.85 -13.16
CA VAL A 63 3.82 5.81 -12.75
C VAL A 63 4.31 6.59 -11.54
N ASP A 64 4.42 7.93 -11.65
CA ASP A 64 4.52 8.80 -10.48
C ASP A 64 3.10 8.99 -9.91
N VAL A 65 2.85 8.50 -8.71
CA VAL A 65 1.56 8.68 -8.03
C VAL A 65 1.28 10.14 -7.62
N ALA A 66 2.26 11.03 -7.72
CA ALA A 66 2.07 12.47 -7.57
C ALA A 66 1.63 13.16 -8.88
N ASP A 67 1.52 12.41 -9.98
CA ASP A 67 1.03 12.88 -11.27
C ASP A 67 -0.29 12.20 -11.63
N ARG A 68 -1.38 12.94 -11.50
CA ARG A 68 -2.73 12.44 -11.81
C ARG A 68 -2.85 11.95 -13.24
N ALA A 69 -2.24 12.60 -14.22
CA ALA A 69 -2.32 12.18 -15.61
C ALA A 69 -1.60 10.84 -15.85
N ALA A 70 -0.47 10.62 -15.17
CA ALA A 70 0.22 9.33 -15.20
C ALA A 70 -0.62 8.21 -14.57
N ILE A 71 -1.32 8.49 -13.47
CA ILE A 71 -2.26 7.54 -12.85
C ILE A 71 -3.39 7.18 -13.82
N ASP A 72 -4.07 8.18 -14.40
CA ASP A 72 -5.20 7.96 -15.29
C ASP A 72 -4.78 7.16 -16.54
N ALA A 73 -3.61 7.46 -17.13
CA ALA A 73 -3.04 6.71 -18.25
C ALA A 73 -2.70 5.25 -17.85
N GLY A 74 -2.11 5.07 -16.68
CA GLY A 74 -1.79 3.73 -16.16
C GLY A 74 -3.06 2.90 -15.93
N VAL A 75 -4.08 3.46 -15.31
CA VAL A 75 -5.36 2.78 -15.07
C VAL A 75 -6.06 2.45 -16.40
N ALA A 76 -6.02 3.32 -17.40
CA ALA A 76 -6.54 3.04 -18.74
C ALA A 76 -5.84 1.84 -19.39
N GLU A 77 -4.51 1.75 -19.27
CA GLU A 77 -3.76 0.58 -19.77
C GLU A 77 -4.12 -0.70 -19.02
N VAL A 78 -4.30 -0.63 -17.70
CA VAL A 78 -4.74 -1.78 -16.89
C VAL A 78 -6.09 -2.28 -17.38
N ARG A 79 -7.07 -1.37 -17.59
CA ARG A 79 -8.39 -1.75 -18.15
C ARG A 79 -8.28 -2.47 -19.48
N ALA A 80 -7.41 -1.99 -20.37
CA ALA A 80 -7.23 -2.57 -21.70
C ALA A 80 -6.58 -3.95 -21.68
N ARG A 81 -5.61 -4.18 -20.76
CA ARG A 81 -4.77 -5.40 -20.76
C ARG A 81 -5.22 -6.47 -19.76
N LEU A 82 -5.74 -6.05 -18.60
CA LEU A 82 -6.10 -6.95 -17.50
C LEU A 82 -7.59 -6.89 -17.12
N GLY A 83 -8.33 -5.94 -17.67
CA GLY A 83 -9.72 -5.68 -17.30
C GLY A 83 -9.85 -4.67 -16.16
N LYS A 84 -11.10 -4.43 -15.71
CA LYS A 84 -11.42 -3.43 -14.70
C LYS A 84 -10.68 -3.69 -13.37
N PRO A 85 -9.93 -2.72 -12.84
CA PRO A 85 -9.30 -2.87 -11.53
C PRO A 85 -10.35 -2.84 -10.42
N THR A 86 -10.46 -3.93 -9.69
CA THR A 86 -11.39 -4.08 -8.56
C THR A 86 -10.66 -4.24 -7.23
N ILE A 87 -9.34 -4.34 -7.25
CA ILE A 87 -8.47 -4.30 -6.07
C ILE A 87 -7.46 -3.17 -6.24
N LEU A 88 -7.33 -2.32 -5.22
CA LEU A 88 -6.30 -1.30 -5.15
C LEU A 88 -5.52 -1.42 -3.84
N VAL A 89 -4.21 -1.48 -3.96
CA VAL A 89 -3.31 -1.38 -2.80
C VAL A 89 -2.42 -0.15 -2.96
N ASN A 90 -2.65 0.85 -2.12
CA ASN A 90 -1.84 2.04 -2.06
C ASN A 90 -0.66 1.81 -1.11
N SER A 91 0.50 1.43 -1.68
CA SER A 91 1.74 1.17 -0.93
C SER A 91 2.89 2.11 -1.32
N ALA A 92 2.74 2.92 -2.37
CA ALA A 92 3.71 3.96 -2.68
C ALA A 92 3.85 4.95 -1.52
N GLY A 93 5.08 5.35 -1.24
CA GLY A 93 5.32 6.30 -0.18
C GLY A 93 6.80 6.68 -0.05
N VAL A 94 7.01 7.91 0.39
CA VAL A 94 8.34 8.46 0.67
C VAL A 94 8.40 9.00 2.09
N THR A 95 9.60 8.99 2.66
CA THR A 95 9.88 9.64 3.94
C THR A 95 11.09 10.55 3.79
N ILE A 96 10.96 11.77 4.27
CA ILE A 96 12.05 12.73 4.38
C ILE A 96 12.05 13.19 5.84
N ALA A 97 13.11 12.84 6.55
CA ALA A 97 13.28 13.15 7.96
C ALA A 97 14.15 14.40 8.14
N GLY A 98 13.84 15.20 9.14
CA GLY A 98 14.60 16.38 9.53
C GLY A 98 13.96 17.11 10.72
N PRO A 99 14.69 18.00 11.41
CA PRO A 99 14.12 18.85 12.45
C PRO A 99 12.91 19.64 11.92
N PHE A 100 11.91 19.84 12.77
CA PHE A 100 10.64 20.47 12.32
C PHE A 100 10.85 21.86 11.69
N LEU A 101 11.75 22.66 12.24
CA LEU A 101 12.03 24.00 11.74
C LEU A 101 12.77 24.03 10.40
N ASP A 102 13.39 22.92 10.00
CA ASP A 102 14.15 22.78 8.74
C ASP A 102 13.30 22.16 7.62
N ILE A 103 12.05 21.76 7.93
CA ILE A 103 11.14 21.21 6.91
C ILE A 103 10.65 22.36 6.03
N THR A 104 11.13 22.40 4.79
CA THR A 104 10.68 23.39 3.81
C THR A 104 9.29 23.05 3.24
N ALA A 105 8.64 24.02 2.62
CA ALA A 105 7.37 23.79 1.93
C ALA A 105 7.49 22.74 0.83
N GLU A 106 8.62 22.67 0.13
CA GLU A 106 8.89 21.68 -0.93
C GLU A 106 8.94 20.27 -0.34
N ILE A 107 9.65 20.08 0.78
CA ILE A 107 9.73 18.78 1.49
C ILE A 107 8.33 18.37 1.95
N TRP A 108 7.62 19.27 2.61
CA TRP A 108 6.25 19.04 3.07
C TRP A 108 5.34 18.64 1.92
N ASN A 109 5.29 19.47 0.86
CA ASN A 109 4.42 19.24 -0.29
C ASN A 109 4.77 17.95 -1.02
N ARG A 110 6.06 17.62 -1.21
CA ARG A 110 6.47 16.35 -1.86
C ARG A 110 5.99 15.12 -1.08
N VAL A 111 6.13 15.12 0.23
CA VAL A 111 5.67 14.00 1.06
C VAL A 111 4.15 13.87 1.01
N LEU A 112 3.41 14.96 1.11
CA LEU A 112 1.95 14.95 1.00
C LEU A 112 1.49 14.53 -0.40
N ALA A 113 2.12 15.04 -1.46
CA ALA A 113 1.78 14.72 -2.84
C ALA A 113 1.86 13.21 -3.10
N VAL A 114 2.94 12.56 -2.66
CA VAL A 114 3.09 11.11 -2.86
C VAL A 114 2.20 10.31 -1.92
N ASN A 115 2.29 10.57 -0.60
CA ASN A 115 1.72 9.66 0.39
C ASN A 115 0.20 9.81 0.56
N LEU A 116 -0.32 11.04 0.41
CA LEU A 116 -1.73 11.33 0.67
C LEU A 116 -2.50 11.66 -0.61
N THR A 117 -2.03 12.66 -1.38
CA THR A 117 -2.70 13.05 -2.63
C THR A 117 -2.68 11.92 -3.64
N GLY A 118 -1.54 11.25 -3.83
CA GLY A 118 -1.43 10.09 -4.71
C GLY A 118 -2.34 8.92 -4.29
N THR A 119 -2.49 8.67 -2.98
CA THR A 119 -3.46 7.69 -2.48
C THR A 119 -4.89 8.10 -2.83
N PHE A 120 -5.26 9.37 -2.65
CA PHE A 120 -6.55 9.91 -3.04
C PHE A 120 -6.79 9.77 -4.56
N ASP A 121 -5.84 10.19 -5.38
CA ASP A 121 -5.93 10.16 -6.84
C ASP A 121 -6.07 8.72 -7.37
N CYS A 122 -5.29 7.78 -6.85
CA CYS A 122 -5.43 6.36 -7.19
C CYS A 122 -6.80 5.80 -6.82
N CYS A 123 -7.32 6.12 -5.62
CA CYS A 123 -8.66 5.72 -5.22
C CYS A 123 -9.72 6.27 -6.19
N GLN A 124 -9.62 7.57 -6.51
CA GLN A 124 -10.59 8.23 -7.40
C GLN A 124 -10.55 7.65 -8.83
N ALA A 125 -9.37 7.25 -9.31
CA ALA A 125 -9.21 6.69 -10.66
C ALA A 125 -9.84 5.29 -10.83
N VAL A 126 -9.87 4.46 -9.75
CA VAL A 126 -10.38 3.08 -9.82
C VAL A 126 -11.81 2.90 -9.29
N LEU A 127 -12.29 3.81 -8.45
CA LEU A 127 -13.64 3.72 -7.86
C LEU A 127 -14.77 3.56 -8.90
N PRO A 128 -14.74 4.24 -10.05
CA PRO A 128 -15.76 4.02 -11.08
C PRO A 128 -15.89 2.57 -11.53
N ASP A 129 -14.77 1.86 -11.71
CA ASP A 129 -14.77 0.44 -12.11
C ASP A 129 -15.34 -0.45 -11.01
N MET A 130 -14.96 -0.18 -9.75
CA MET A 130 -15.43 -0.93 -8.58
C MET A 130 -16.96 -0.73 -8.38
N ILE A 131 -17.46 0.49 -8.61
CA ILE A 131 -18.89 0.81 -8.53
C ILE A 131 -19.67 0.06 -9.62
N ASP A 132 -19.15 0.07 -10.84
CA ASP A 132 -19.77 -0.60 -11.98
C ASP A 132 -19.82 -2.13 -11.81
N GLU A 133 -18.77 -2.71 -11.18
CA GLU A 133 -18.72 -4.13 -10.82
C GLU A 133 -19.52 -4.50 -9.55
N GLY A 134 -20.03 -3.51 -8.80
CA GLY A 134 -20.69 -3.74 -7.51
C GLY A 134 -19.79 -4.44 -6.48
N TRP A 135 -18.46 -4.37 -6.68
CA TRP A 135 -17.47 -5.02 -5.82
C TRP A 135 -16.13 -4.29 -5.89
N GLY A 136 -15.52 -4.06 -4.76
CA GLY A 136 -14.18 -3.46 -4.68
C GLY A 136 -13.49 -3.68 -3.35
N ARG A 137 -12.16 -3.68 -3.39
CA ARG A 137 -11.30 -3.78 -2.20
C ARG A 137 -10.17 -2.77 -2.30
N ILE A 138 -10.10 -1.87 -1.34
CA ILE A 138 -9.02 -0.88 -1.23
C ILE A 138 -8.28 -1.12 0.09
N VAL A 139 -6.96 -1.29 0.01
CA VAL A 139 -6.08 -1.37 1.17
C VAL A 139 -5.03 -0.28 1.07
N ASN A 140 -5.02 0.62 2.06
CA ASN A 140 -4.07 1.71 2.15
C ASN A 140 -2.97 1.36 3.16
N ILE A 141 -1.70 1.48 2.77
CA ILE A 141 -0.58 1.28 3.70
C ILE A 141 -0.29 2.61 4.39
N SER A 142 -0.73 2.70 5.66
CA SER A 142 -0.42 3.85 6.53
C SER A 142 0.91 3.63 7.28
N SER A 143 0.97 3.92 8.56
CA SER A 143 2.16 3.66 9.41
C SER A 143 1.75 3.66 10.88
N SER A 144 2.36 2.81 11.68
CA SER A 144 2.17 2.82 13.14
C SER A 144 2.67 4.12 13.79
N SER A 145 3.55 4.87 13.12
CA SER A 145 4.03 6.18 13.58
C SER A 145 2.93 7.23 13.77
N MET A 146 1.77 7.03 13.13
CA MET A 146 0.62 7.94 13.30
C MET A 146 -0.01 7.86 14.70
N HIS A 147 0.20 6.76 15.45
CA HIS A 147 -0.35 6.62 16.79
C HIS A 147 0.48 7.35 17.85
N SER A 148 1.80 7.37 17.71
CA SER A 148 2.72 7.89 18.72
C SER A 148 3.46 9.17 18.30
N GLY A 149 3.45 9.49 16.99
CA GLY A 149 4.37 10.44 16.43
C GLY A 149 5.80 9.89 16.39
N VAL A 150 6.64 10.52 15.58
CA VAL A 150 8.09 10.24 15.53
C VAL A 150 8.81 11.58 15.34
N PRO A 151 9.72 11.99 16.24
CA PRO A 151 10.51 13.20 16.06
C PRO A 151 11.20 13.23 14.70
N GLY A 152 11.20 14.38 14.05
CA GLY A 152 11.80 14.55 12.71
C GLY A 152 10.97 14.01 11.54
N MET A 153 9.77 13.50 11.74
CA MET A 153 8.95 12.90 10.66
C MET A 153 7.60 13.60 10.49
N ALA A 154 7.50 14.92 10.72
CA ALA A 154 6.23 15.64 10.76
C ALA A 154 5.41 15.48 9.47
N ALA A 155 5.99 15.71 8.29
CA ALA A 155 5.28 15.56 7.02
C ALA A 155 4.81 14.11 6.78
N TYR A 156 5.67 13.14 7.06
CA TYR A 156 5.37 11.72 6.90
C TYR A 156 4.21 11.28 7.81
N VAL A 157 4.33 11.55 9.11
CA VAL A 157 3.30 11.17 10.09
C VAL A 157 1.96 11.82 9.77
N SER A 158 1.97 13.12 9.42
CA SER A 158 0.76 13.84 9.01
C SER A 158 0.12 13.22 7.76
N SER A 159 0.93 12.88 6.75
CA SER A 159 0.41 12.22 5.53
C SER A 159 -0.23 10.87 5.83
N LYS A 160 0.42 10.04 6.67
CA LYS A 160 -0.10 8.71 7.03
C LYS A 160 -1.33 8.77 7.94
N ALA A 161 -1.46 9.78 8.79
CA ALA A 161 -2.69 10.07 9.53
C ALA A 161 -3.83 10.52 8.60
N GLY A 162 -3.54 11.34 7.58
CA GLY A 162 -4.49 11.72 6.54
C GLY A 162 -5.05 10.54 5.76
N VAL A 163 -4.20 9.56 5.43
CA VAL A 163 -4.62 8.29 4.76
C VAL A 163 -5.65 7.54 5.61
N VAL A 164 -5.52 7.54 6.94
CA VAL A 164 -6.52 6.91 7.83
C VAL A 164 -7.86 7.64 7.76
N GLY A 165 -7.86 8.98 7.76
CA GLY A 165 -9.07 9.78 7.57
C GLY A 165 -9.75 9.47 6.25
N LEU A 166 -9.00 9.48 5.15
CA LEU A 166 -9.49 9.14 3.80
C LEU A 166 -10.08 7.72 3.78
N THR A 167 -9.42 6.74 4.37
CA THR A 167 -9.91 5.35 4.47
C THR A 167 -11.32 5.29 5.10
N LYS A 168 -11.53 5.99 6.20
CA LYS A 168 -12.81 5.99 6.91
C LYS A 168 -13.93 6.64 6.10
N VAL A 169 -13.65 7.76 5.44
CA VAL A 169 -14.63 8.46 4.59
C VAL A 169 -15.06 7.56 3.43
N LEU A 170 -14.10 6.98 2.68
CA LEU A 170 -14.41 6.11 1.55
C LEU A 170 -15.18 4.86 1.96
N ALA A 171 -14.87 4.28 3.12
CA ALA A 171 -15.62 3.13 3.66
C ALA A 171 -17.10 3.46 3.89
N LEU A 172 -17.41 4.65 4.42
CA LEU A 172 -18.77 5.10 4.66
C LEU A 172 -19.52 5.42 3.36
N GLU A 173 -18.85 6.07 2.42
CA GLU A 173 -19.48 6.51 1.15
C GLU A 173 -19.75 5.33 0.21
N TYR A 174 -18.87 4.33 0.18
CA TYR A 174 -18.90 3.27 -0.83
C TYR A 174 -19.27 1.88 -0.29
N GLY A 175 -19.45 1.71 1.02
CA GLY A 175 -19.78 0.42 1.62
C GLY A 175 -21.06 -0.21 1.05
N ARG A 176 -22.11 0.58 0.82
CA ARG A 176 -23.37 0.11 0.21
C ARG A 176 -23.25 -0.27 -1.26
N LYS A 177 -22.12 0.04 -1.89
CA LYS A 177 -21.79 -0.33 -3.28
C LYS A 177 -20.93 -1.60 -3.36
N GLY A 178 -20.79 -2.35 -2.26
CA GLY A 178 -20.00 -3.57 -2.20
C GLY A 178 -18.48 -3.34 -2.09
N ILE A 179 -18.04 -2.10 -1.78
CA ILE A 179 -16.64 -1.74 -1.71
C ILE A 179 -16.21 -1.63 -0.25
N THR A 180 -15.12 -2.32 0.11
CA THR A 180 -14.49 -2.15 1.42
C THR A 180 -13.18 -1.38 1.30
N VAL A 181 -12.93 -0.51 2.26
CA VAL A 181 -11.72 0.31 2.32
C VAL A 181 -11.11 0.21 3.70
N ASN A 182 -9.89 -0.33 3.80
CA ASN A 182 -9.20 -0.54 5.07
C ASN A 182 -7.77 0.00 5.00
N THR A 183 -7.16 0.19 6.15
CA THR A 183 -5.74 0.58 6.21
C THR A 183 -4.95 -0.34 7.12
N ILE A 184 -3.74 -0.64 6.67
CA ILE A 184 -2.76 -1.38 7.46
C ILE A 184 -1.67 -0.39 7.88
N PRO A 185 -1.48 -0.10 9.18
CA PRO A 185 -0.31 0.58 9.71
C PRO A 185 0.78 -0.45 10.06
N PRO A 186 1.82 -0.60 9.22
CA PRO A 186 2.97 -1.46 9.54
C PRO A 186 3.75 -0.92 10.74
N GLY A 187 4.35 -1.85 11.50
CA GLY A 187 5.41 -1.53 12.44
C GLY A 187 6.77 -1.35 11.75
N PHE A 188 7.84 -1.77 12.41
CA PHE A 188 9.16 -1.85 11.78
C PHE A 188 9.23 -3.09 10.88
N ILE A 189 9.29 -2.86 9.57
CA ILE A 189 9.31 -3.91 8.54
C ILE A 189 10.64 -3.85 7.78
N GLU A 190 11.26 -4.99 7.56
CA GLU A 190 12.52 -5.10 6.83
C GLU A 190 12.34 -4.77 5.34
N THR A 191 12.57 -3.53 4.97
CA THR A 191 12.42 -2.99 3.62
C THR A 191 13.71 -2.30 3.17
N PRO A 192 13.90 -2.03 1.87
CA PRO A 192 15.01 -1.20 1.40
C PRO A 192 15.06 0.18 2.08
N MET A 193 13.90 0.81 2.30
CA MET A 193 13.79 2.10 3.01
C MET A 193 14.29 1.99 4.46
N MET A 194 13.95 0.93 5.16
CA MET A 194 14.39 0.69 6.53
C MET A 194 15.89 0.41 6.58
N ARG A 195 16.42 -0.42 5.68
CA ARG A 195 17.87 -0.70 5.59
C ARG A 195 18.68 0.57 5.33
N GLU A 196 18.18 1.47 4.49
CA GLU A 196 18.81 2.77 4.24
C GLU A 196 18.83 3.64 5.51
N SER A 197 17.72 3.68 6.25
CA SER A 197 17.62 4.42 7.50
C SER A 197 18.56 3.84 8.58
N LEU A 198 18.73 2.51 8.63
CA LEU A 198 19.74 1.86 9.49
C LEU A 198 21.17 2.27 9.11
N ARG A 199 21.52 2.26 7.82
CA ARG A 199 22.84 2.68 7.34
C ARG A 199 23.16 4.13 7.69
N ARG A 200 22.15 5.00 7.72
CA ARG A 200 22.26 6.40 8.13
C ARG A 200 22.27 6.60 9.65
N GLY A 201 22.14 5.54 10.44
CA GLY A 201 22.12 5.63 11.91
C GLY A 201 20.88 6.32 12.48
N VAL A 202 19.76 6.34 11.72
CA VAL A 202 18.51 6.98 12.16
C VAL A 202 17.91 6.23 13.36
N PHE A 203 18.14 4.92 13.45
CA PHE A 203 17.71 4.09 14.58
C PHE A 203 18.62 2.86 14.77
N ASP A 204 18.52 2.29 15.96
CA ASP A 204 19.26 1.11 16.40
C ASP A 204 18.32 -0.13 16.26
N LEU A 205 18.76 -1.14 15.52
CA LEU A 205 17.98 -2.33 15.23
C LEU A 205 17.67 -3.13 16.51
N ASP A 206 18.65 -3.31 17.39
CA ASP A 206 18.47 -4.11 18.61
C ASP A 206 17.44 -3.47 19.54
N LYS A 207 17.44 -2.12 19.62
CA LYS A 207 16.40 -1.38 20.34
C LYS A 207 15.01 -1.56 19.71
N GLN A 208 14.94 -1.60 18.37
CA GLN A 208 13.65 -1.83 17.69
C GLN A 208 13.12 -3.25 17.96
N VAL A 209 14.00 -4.25 17.89
CA VAL A 209 13.64 -5.65 18.23
C VAL A 209 13.19 -5.75 19.67
N ALA A 210 13.95 -5.21 20.62
CA ALA A 210 13.64 -5.24 22.05
C ALA A 210 12.31 -4.54 22.39
N ALA A 211 11.98 -3.47 21.65
CA ALA A 211 10.71 -2.75 21.82
C ALA A 211 9.52 -3.40 21.09
N THR A 212 9.72 -4.50 20.38
CA THR A 212 8.66 -5.22 19.66
C THR A 212 8.24 -6.45 20.44
N PRO A 213 7.02 -6.54 20.97
CA PRO A 213 6.57 -7.65 21.83
C PRO A 213 6.76 -9.05 21.23
N VAL A 214 6.61 -9.22 19.91
CA VAL A 214 6.88 -10.51 19.24
C VAL A 214 8.37 -10.82 19.06
N GLY A 215 9.28 -9.96 19.54
CA GLY A 215 10.73 -10.22 19.59
C GLY A 215 11.45 -10.19 18.26
N ARG A 216 10.85 -9.64 17.20
CA ARG A 216 11.49 -9.46 15.88
C ARG A 216 10.94 -8.24 15.16
N ILE A 217 11.69 -7.75 14.17
CA ILE A 217 11.08 -6.86 13.17
C ILE A 217 10.20 -7.68 12.22
N GLY A 218 9.21 -7.01 11.61
CA GLY A 218 8.33 -7.64 10.64
C GLY A 218 9.01 -7.84 9.29
N GLN A 219 8.49 -8.77 8.51
CA GLN A 219 8.86 -8.98 7.12
C GLN A 219 7.76 -8.42 6.21
N PRO A 220 8.07 -8.03 4.96
CA PRO A 220 7.06 -7.61 3.99
C PRO A 220 5.90 -8.62 3.83
N GLU A 221 6.20 -9.90 3.98
CA GLU A 221 5.25 -11.02 3.91
C GLU A 221 4.22 -10.99 5.06
N ASP A 222 4.58 -10.47 6.25
CA ASP A 222 3.63 -10.28 7.34
C ASP A 222 2.51 -9.30 6.95
N ILE A 223 2.87 -8.24 6.20
CA ILE A 223 1.92 -7.26 5.67
C ILE A 223 1.12 -7.85 4.50
N ALA A 224 1.80 -8.56 3.60
CA ALA A 224 1.17 -9.17 2.43
C ALA A 224 0.09 -10.19 2.82
N ALA A 225 0.30 -10.97 3.88
CA ALA A 225 -0.68 -11.92 4.40
C ALA A 225 -1.98 -11.24 4.85
N THR A 226 -1.86 -10.15 5.62
CA THR A 226 -3.02 -9.37 6.07
C THR A 226 -3.71 -8.67 4.90
N CYS A 227 -2.93 -8.09 3.97
CA CYS A 227 -3.47 -7.45 2.78
C CYS A 227 -4.27 -8.45 1.91
N ALA A 228 -3.74 -9.64 1.66
CA ALA A 228 -4.41 -10.69 0.90
C ALA A 228 -5.74 -11.12 1.54
N PHE A 229 -5.79 -11.23 2.87
CA PHE A 229 -7.04 -11.47 3.58
C PHE A 229 -8.04 -10.32 3.38
N LEU A 230 -7.60 -9.06 3.55
CA LEU A 230 -8.50 -7.89 3.45
C LEU A 230 -9.07 -7.68 2.03
N VAL A 231 -8.37 -8.11 1.00
CA VAL A 231 -8.88 -8.03 -0.38
C VAL A 231 -9.67 -9.27 -0.81
N SER A 232 -9.77 -10.29 0.04
CA SER A 232 -10.55 -11.49 -0.23
C SER A 232 -12.07 -11.25 -0.10
N ALA A 233 -12.85 -12.22 -0.55
CA ALA A 233 -14.29 -12.21 -0.35
C ALA A 233 -14.67 -12.40 1.13
N GLU A 234 -13.86 -13.13 1.91
CA GLU A 234 -14.08 -13.42 3.32
C GLU A 234 -14.06 -12.16 4.20
N ALA A 235 -13.30 -11.13 3.80
CA ALA A 235 -13.22 -9.85 4.51
C ALA A 235 -14.36 -8.87 4.15
N GLY A 236 -15.42 -9.33 3.50
CA GLY A 236 -16.51 -8.48 2.99
C GLY A 236 -17.26 -7.66 4.05
N TYR A 237 -17.15 -8.00 5.34
CA TYR A 237 -17.75 -7.25 6.45
C TYR A 237 -16.76 -6.36 7.21
N ILE A 238 -15.49 -6.28 6.73
CA ILE A 238 -14.44 -5.47 7.33
C ILE A 238 -14.23 -4.23 6.45
N THR A 239 -14.63 -3.05 6.93
CA THR A 239 -14.43 -1.78 6.23
C THR A 239 -14.24 -0.63 7.21
N GLY A 240 -13.47 0.39 6.83
CA GLY A 240 -13.14 1.55 7.65
C GLY A 240 -12.16 1.26 8.79
N GLN A 241 -11.54 0.07 8.80
CA GLN A 241 -10.71 -0.39 9.91
C GLN A 241 -9.24 -0.01 9.74
N VAL A 242 -8.60 0.18 10.90
CA VAL A 242 -7.16 0.39 11.04
C VAL A 242 -6.59 -0.89 11.66
N ILE A 243 -6.02 -1.77 10.82
CA ILE A 243 -5.57 -3.10 11.25
C ILE A 243 -4.06 -3.09 11.40
N GLY A 244 -3.60 -2.98 12.65
CA GLY A 244 -2.18 -2.93 12.99
C GLY A 244 -1.46 -4.25 12.70
N VAL A 245 -0.38 -4.18 11.91
CA VAL A 245 0.55 -5.30 11.68
C VAL A 245 1.94 -4.83 12.14
N ASN A 246 2.15 -4.81 13.43
CA ASN A 246 3.23 -4.08 14.07
C ASN A 246 3.96 -4.87 15.19
N GLY A 247 3.66 -6.16 15.32
CA GLY A 247 4.26 -7.02 16.34
C GLY A 247 3.90 -6.63 17.78
N GLY A 248 2.77 -5.93 17.99
CA GLY A 248 2.31 -5.50 19.31
C GLY A 248 2.88 -4.16 19.80
N ARG A 249 3.55 -3.38 18.95
CA ARG A 249 4.19 -2.10 19.40
C ARG A 249 3.20 -0.98 19.72
N ASN A 250 2.04 -1.01 19.11
CA ASN A 250 1.00 0.03 19.26
C ASN A 250 -0.35 -0.67 19.49
N THR A 251 -0.53 -1.13 20.69
CA THR A 251 -1.79 -1.74 21.16
C THR A 251 -2.64 -0.72 21.92
#